data_5b6e21d8c908ccfe8ba681b8cbb75efc
#
_entry.id   5b6e21d8c908ccfe8ba681b8cbb75efc
#
_cell.length_a   1.000
_cell.length_b   1.000
_cell.length_c   1.000
_cell.angle_alpha   90.00
_cell.angle_beta   90.00
_cell.angle_gamma   90.00
#
_symmetry.space_group_name_H-M   'P 1'
#
loop_
_entity.id
_entity.type
_entity.pdbx_description
1 polymer ?
#
loop_
_entity_poly.entity_id
_entity_poly.type
_entity_poly.pdbx_seq_one_letter_code
_entity_poly.pdbx_strand_id
1 'polypeptide(L)'
;DQMVTDGELEPLCKEIFRKDKDKVPGGKPMSLFWHQEQAVLRAKSGKPYVLTTGTGSGKSLSYILPIVNHVLAQGTGKGVRAVIVYPLNALANSQEKELKGYLQTGFGEGRQPVSFARYTGDLGEAERRALHDHPPDIILTNYVMLEYILTRPEDRPLVEAMKSLRFLVLDELHTYRGRQGADVALLVRRLRDAAGVPGLQVVGTSATMADGGTSEDRRRRVAEVAGNLFGAPLDAEGVIGERLRPSLDPLPAEFGPALARRIREGSDPATIVDLRADLLARWLEDRAGLEREEGTGLLLRARPRSIDGPDGLGALLALETGLPAGDCSGAIRKLLRAAAEVAAAHPGERLPLAFRLHQFISKGDHLYATLEDPQKRDITLQYQTRAPRRDDNALLLPLAFCRCCGQDYVVAGREAVPGKADRHQLVRRDLRDLSDDNDREPGYLVLGEVAA
;
A
#
# COMPACT_ATOMS: atom_id res chain seq x y z
N ASP A 1 -1.68 13.33 21.90
CA ASP A 1 -1.83 14.29 23.00
C ASP A 1 -0.49 14.94 23.36
N GLN A 2 0.61 14.19 23.55
CA GLN A 2 1.92 14.72 23.95
C GLN A 2 2.43 15.79 23.00
N MET A 3 2.41 15.56 21.68
CA MET A 3 2.87 16.55 20.68
C MET A 3 2.07 17.87 20.69
N VAL A 4 0.80 17.85 21.11
CA VAL A 4 0.03 19.08 21.32
C VAL A 4 0.48 19.79 22.59
N THR A 5 0.72 19.05 23.66
CA THR A 5 1.23 19.61 24.92
C THR A 5 2.62 20.24 24.75
N ASP A 6 3.47 19.63 23.94
CA ASP A 6 4.82 20.08 23.62
C ASP A 6 4.83 21.25 22.61
N GLY A 7 3.66 21.71 22.12
CA GLY A 7 3.55 22.79 21.15
C GLY A 7 3.99 22.42 19.73
N GLU A 8 4.08 21.13 19.43
CA GLU A 8 4.43 20.63 18.09
C GLU A 8 3.23 20.62 17.14
N LEU A 9 2.02 20.48 17.68
CA LEU A 9 0.77 20.44 16.94
C LEU A 9 -0.26 21.42 17.54
N GLU A 10 -1.11 21.97 16.67
CA GLU A 10 -2.24 22.79 17.05
C GLU A 10 -3.24 22.00 17.92
N PRO A 11 -3.88 22.64 18.91
CA PRO A 11 -4.79 21.97 19.85
C PRO A 11 -5.89 21.15 19.17
N LEU A 12 -6.45 21.64 18.07
CA LEU A 12 -7.52 20.97 17.34
C LEU A 12 -7.09 19.65 16.67
N CYS A 13 -5.79 19.47 16.43
CA CYS A 13 -5.26 18.19 15.95
C CYS A 13 -5.58 17.04 16.90
N LYS A 14 -5.71 17.30 18.20
CA LYS A 14 -6.08 16.31 19.21
C LYS A 14 -7.51 15.77 19.02
N GLU A 15 -8.41 16.59 18.48
CA GLU A 15 -9.79 16.23 18.21
C GLU A 15 -9.94 15.59 16.82
N ILE A 16 -9.18 16.11 15.84
CA ILE A 16 -9.20 15.65 14.46
C ILE A 16 -8.67 14.22 14.35
N PHE A 17 -7.49 13.95 14.89
CA PHE A 17 -6.80 12.67 14.73
C PHE A 17 -7.13 11.69 15.85
N ARG A 18 -8.35 11.14 15.77
CA ARG A 18 -8.87 10.09 16.66
C ARG A 18 -9.41 8.92 15.86
N LYS A 19 -9.35 7.74 16.45
CA LYS A 19 -9.94 6.50 15.91
C LYS A 19 -11.38 6.31 16.39
N ASP A 20 -12.15 5.53 15.64
CA ASP A 20 -13.50 5.07 16.04
C ASP A 20 -14.47 6.23 16.39
N LYS A 21 -14.35 7.37 15.72
CA LYS A 21 -15.24 8.52 15.96
C LYS A 21 -16.71 8.23 15.64
N ASP A 22 -16.96 7.27 14.77
CA ASP A 22 -18.28 6.76 14.40
C ASP A 22 -18.89 5.82 15.45
N LYS A 23 -18.05 5.23 16.31
CA LYS A 23 -18.46 4.24 17.31
C LYS A 23 -18.40 4.73 18.74
N VAL A 24 -17.50 5.67 19.02
CA VAL A 24 -17.25 6.19 20.37
C VAL A 24 -17.33 7.72 20.33
N PRO A 25 -18.20 8.36 21.14
CA PRO A 25 -18.26 9.81 21.23
C PRO A 25 -16.87 10.40 21.54
N GLY A 26 -16.44 11.32 20.67
CA GLY A 26 -15.11 11.92 20.76
C GLY A 26 -13.94 11.03 20.29
N GLY A 27 -14.19 9.78 19.92
CA GLY A 27 -13.18 8.85 19.39
C GLY A 27 -12.10 8.46 20.41
N LYS A 28 -11.24 7.51 20.03
CA LYS A 28 -10.10 7.05 20.84
C LYS A 28 -8.81 7.80 20.47
N PRO A 29 -7.92 8.12 21.42
CA PRO A 29 -6.62 8.71 21.14
C PRO A 29 -5.80 7.85 20.16
N MET A 30 -5.05 8.51 19.28
CA MET A 30 -4.10 7.82 18.41
C MET A 30 -2.68 7.95 18.96
N SER A 31 -1.93 6.87 18.94
CA SER A 31 -0.47 6.89 19.15
C SER A 31 0.21 6.98 17.80
N LEU A 32 1.10 7.94 17.63
CA LEU A 32 1.90 8.08 16.43
C LEU A 32 3.04 7.07 16.41
N PHE A 33 3.37 6.57 15.21
CA PHE A 33 4.60 5.85 15.00
C PHE A 33 5.79 6.83 14.95
N TRP A 34 6.98 6.33 15.23
CA TRP A 34 8.19 7.14 15.21
C TRP A 34 8.37 7.93 13.89
N HIS A 35 8.16 7.30 12.75
CA HIS A 35 8.30 7.95 11.46
C HIS A 35 7.26 9.07 11.23
N GLN A 36 6.06 8.95 11.82
CA GLN A 36 5.03 9.99 11.76
C GLN A 36 5.41 11.20 12.61
N GLU A 37 5.96 10.97 13.80
CA GLU A 37 6.51 12.02 14.66
C GLU A 37 7.67 12.74 13.95
N GLN A 38 8.64 12.01 13.41
CA GLN A 38 9.77 12.58 12.66
C GLN A 38 9.30 13.41 11.46
N ALA A 39 8.26 12.96 10.76
CA ALA A 39 7.68 13.69 9.65
C ALA A 39 7.08 15.04 10.08
N VAL A 40 6.38 15.11 11.22
CA VAL A 40 5.87 16.37 11.78
C VAL A 40 7.01 17.33 12.08
N LEU A 41 8.06 16.87 12.77
CA LEU A 41 9.23 17.69 13.09
C LEU A 41 9.95 18.19 11.84
N ARG A 42 10.12 17.32 10.85
CA ARG A 42 10.74 17.70 9.57
C ARG A 42 9.89 18.68 8.77
N ALA A 43 8.57 18.50 8.75
CA ALA A 43 7.64 19.41 8.10
C ALA A 43 7.71 20.83 8.68
N LYS A 44 7.81 20.97 10.00
CA LYS A 44 8.01 22.27 10.68
C LYS A 44 9.29 22.99 10.25
N SER A 45 10.36 22.24 9.99
CA SER A 45 11.63 22.83 9.52
C SER A 45 11.56 23.39 8.09
N GLY A 46 10.50 23.11 7.35
CA GLY A 46 10.33 23.55 5.96
C GLY A 46 11.17 22.75 4.95
N LYS A 47 11.95 21.78 5.39
CA LYS A 47 12.82 21.00 4.53
C LYS A 47 12.04 19.84 3.88
N PRO A 48 12.35 19.46 2.63
CA PRO A 48 11.73 18.30 1.98
C PRO A 48 12.05 17.00 2.74
N TYR A 49 11.20 15.99 2.56
CA TYR A 49 11.42 14.67 3.13
C TYR A 49 10.75 13.57 2.32
N VAL A 50 11.23 12.35 2.53
CA VAL A 50 10.70 11.13 1.92
C VAL A 50 10.47 10.08 3.00
N LEU A 51 9.32 9.42 2.94
CA LEU A 51 8.97 8.30 3.81
C LEU A 51 9.21 6.98 3.08
N THR A 52 10.08 6.16 3.63
CA THR A 52 10.45 4.85 3.08
C THR A 52 10.06 3.73 4.05
N THR A 53 8.77 3.63 4.33
CA THR A 53 8.23 2.61 5.25
C THR A 53 7.36 1.61 4.50
N GLY A 54 7.20 0.41 5.02
CA GLY A 54 6.41 -0.65 4.40
C GLY A 54 4.94 -0.27 4.17
N THR A 55 4.25 -0.99 3.28
CA THR A 55 2.81 -0.80 3.05
C THR A 55 2.00 -1.07 4.32
N GLY A 56 0.99 -0.23 4.58
CA GLY A 56 0.15 -0.33 5.79
C GLY A 56 0.81 0.17 7.07
N SER A 57 1.95 0.88 6.98
CA SER A 57 2.60 1.54 8.11
C SER A 57 1.97 2.87 8.52
N GLY A 58 0.91 3.32 7.85
CA GLY A 58 0.29 4.62 8.09
C GLY A 58 1.09 5.80 7.52
N LYS A 59 1.75 5.62 6.36
CA LYS A 59 2.50 6.67 5.66
C LYS A 59 1.67 7.92 5.42
N SER A 60 0.40 7.78 5.04
CA SER A 60 -0.49 8.90 4.74
C SER A 60 -0.56 9.90 5.89
N LEU A 61 -0.63 9.42 7.13
CA LEU A 61 -0.69 10.28 8.30
C LEU A 61 0.57 11.14 8.47
N SER A 62 1.72 10.68 7.97
CA SER A 62 2.99 11.40 8.06
C SER A 62 3.04 12.68 7.18
N TYR A 63 2.13 12.84 6.23
CA TYR A 63 1.98 14.10 5.49
C TYR A 63 0.62 14.77 5.78
N ILE A 64 -0.43 14.02 6.01
CA ILE A 64 -1.75 14.58 6.33
C ILE A 64 -1.70 15.39 7.64
N LEU A 65 -1.09 14.83 8.69
CA LEU A 65 -1.00 15.49 9.99
C LEU A 65 -0.25 16.84 9.94
N PRO A 66 0.97 16.94 9.35
CA PRO A 66 1.64 18.23 9.20
C PRO A 66 0.89 19.21 8.29
N ILE A 67 0.24 18.76 7.23
CA ILE A 67 -0.57 19.61 6.35
C ILE A 67 -1.75 20.20 7.13
N VAL A 68 -2.53 19.36 7.81
CA VAL A 68 -3.67 19.82 8.61
C VAL A 68 -3.22 20.77 9.72
N ASN A 69 -2.13 20.44 10.41
CA ASN A 69 -1.54 21.31 11.43
C ASN A 69 -1.19 22.70 10.86
N HIS A 70 -0.59 22.75 9.69
CA HIS A 70 -0.23 24.01 9.03
C HIS A 70 -1.48 24.80 8.63
N VAL A 71 -2.52 24.14 8.08
CA VAL A 71 -3.77 24.83 7.72
C VAL A 71 -4.44 25.44 8.94
N LEU A 72 -4.50 24.69 10.05
CA LEU A 72 -5.06 25.18 11.31
C LEU A 72 -4.31 26.40 11.84
N ALA A 73 -2.98 26.36 11.83
CA ALA A 73 -2.13 27.49 12.27
C ALA A 73 -2.29 28.73 11.40
N GLN A 74 -2.52 28.57 10.08
CA GLN A 74 -2.65 29.71 9.14
C GLN A 74 -4.11 30.14 8.93
N GLY A 75 -5.07 29.32 9.34
CA GLY A 75 -6.51 29.47 9.10
C GLY A 75 -6.95 28.87 7.78
N THR A 76 -8.12 28.21 7.80
CA THR A 76 -8.77 27.56 6.66
C THR A 76 -9.38 28.55 5.68
N GLY A 77 -9.60 28.13 4.43
CA GLY A 77 -10.29 28.92 3.39
C GLY A 77 -9.48 30.08 2.82
N LYS A 78 -8.17 30.10 3.01
CA LYS A 78 -7.25 31.15 2.51
C LYS A 78 -6.44 30.69 1.30
N GLY A 79 -7.03 29.86 0.43
CA GLY A 79 -6.42 29.27 -0.77
C GLY A 79 -5.84 27.88 -0.51
N VAL A 80 -5.29 27.29 -1.56
CA VAL A 80 -4.77 25.92 -1.54
C VAL A 80 -3.43 25.85 -0.81
N ARG A 81 -3.39 25.10 0.28
CA ARG A 81 -2.20 24.91 1.12
C ARG A 81 -1.42 23.64 0.78
N ALA A 82 -2.11 22.63 0.26
CA ALA A 82 -1.47 21.39 -0.13
C ALA A 82 -2.08 20.79 -1.40
N VAL A 83 -1.21 20.22 -2.24
CA VAL A 83 -1.59 19.37 -3.36
C VAL A 83 -0.98 18.00 -3.12
N ILE A 84 -1.80 16.95 -3.16
CA ILE A 84 -1.39 15.56 -2.99
C ILE A 84 -1.61 14.83 -4.31
N VAL A 85 -0.52 14.34 -4.88
CA VAL A 85 -0.50 13.68 -6.20
C VAL A 85 -0.36 12.18 -6.02
N TYR A 86 -1.35 11.45 -6.49
CA TYR A 86 -1.38 9.98 -6.49
C TYR A 86 -1.08 9.44 -7.90
N PRO A 87 -0.43 8.28 -8.01
CA PRO A 87 -0.18 7.67 -9.33
C PRO A 87 -1.45 7.16 -10.01
N LEU A 88 -2.50 6.84 -9.24
CA LEU A 88 -3.76 6.28 -9.73
C LEU A 88 -4.96 6.95 -9.04
N ASN A 89 -6.05 7.17 -9.79
CA ASN A 89 -7.29 7.73 -9.24
C ASN A 89 -7.90 6.88 -8.11
N ALA A 90 -7.76 5.55 -8.18
CA ALA A 90 -8.26 4.65 -7.14
C ALA A 90 -7.62 4.92 -5.76
N LEU A 91 -6.33 5.32 -5.73
CA LEU A 91 -5.65 5.71 -4.51
C LEU A 91 -6.20 7.05 -3.99
N ALA A 92 -6.42 8.03 -4.87
CA ALA A 92 -7.03 9.31 -4.50
C ALA A 92 -8.43 9.10 -3.86
N ASN A 93 -9.25 8.20 -4.41
CA ASN A 93 -10.57 7.86 -3.87
C ASN A 93 -10.48 7.21 -2.48
N SER A 94 -9.51 6.30 -2.27
CA SER A 94 -9.28 5.67 -0.97
C SER A 94 -8.84 6.69 0.09
N GLN A 95 -7.93 7.58 -0.29
CA GLN A 95 -7.41 8.62 0.60
C GLN A 95 -8.45 9.71 0.90
N GLU A 96 -9.34 10.01 -0.04
CA GLU A 96 -10.49 10.88 0.21
C GLU A 96 -11.37 10.33 1.34
N LYS A 97 -11.64 9.01 1.34
CA LYS A 97 -12.40 8.35 2.41
C LYS A 97 -11.69 8.44 3.76
N GLU A 98 -10.37 8.27 3.76
CA GLU A 98 -9.56 8.40 4.98
C GLU A 98 -9.62 9.83 5.53
N LEU A 99 -9.45 10.85 4.68
CA LEU A 99 -9.58 12.26 5.07
C LEU A 99 -10.98 12.60 5.60
N LYS A 100 -12.04 12.08 4.98
CA LYS A 100 -13.41 12.23 5.50
C LYS A 100 -13.55 11.68 6.92
N GLY A 101 -12.92 10.55 7.20
CA GLY A 101 -12.87 9.96 8.54
C GLY A 101 -12.21 10.88 9.58
N TYR A 102 -11.15 11.59 9.22
CA TYR A 102 -10.48 12.52 10.12
C TYR A 102 -11.17 13.89 10.19
N LEU A 103 -11.52 14.49 9.06
CA LEU A 103 -11.88 15.89 8.96
C LEU A 103 -13.38 16.18 8.97
N GLN A 104 -14.22 15.20 8.65
CA GLN A 104 -15.67 15.38 8.61
C GLN A 104 -16.38 14.62 9.73
N THR A 105 -15.96 13.38 10.01
CA THR A 105 -16.59 12.58 11.07
C THR A 105 -16.41 13.23 12.43
N GLY A 106 -17.51 13.49 13.12
CA GLY A 106 -17.54 14.13 14.44
C GLY A 106 -17.64 15.66 14.44
N PHE A 107 -17.61 16.32 13.27
CA PHE A 107 -17.68 17.78 13.15
C PHE A 107 -18.99 18.19 12.50
N GLY A 108 -20.07 17.91 12.61
CA GLY A 108 -21.30 18.37 11.99
C GLY A 108 -21.20 18.84 10.52
N GLU A 109 -22.28 18.83 9.81
CA GLU A 109 -22.30 19.20 8.39
C GLU A 109 -21.84 20.65 8.18
N GLY A 110 -20.91 20.85 7.24
CA GLY A 110 -20.33 22.16 6.93
C GLY A 110 -19.39 22.77 7.98
N ARG A 111 -19.07 22.05 9.07
CA ARG A 111 -18.19 22.54 10.15
C ARG A 111 -16.83 21.85 10.16
N GLN A 112 -16.41 21.30 9.03
CA GLN A 112 -15.09 20.68 8.90
C GLN A 112 -13.98 21.71 9.17
N PRO A 113 -12.99 21.37 10.01
CA PRO A 113 -11.93 22.31 10.40
C PRO A 113 -10.94 22.62 9.27
N VAL A 114 -10.83 21.75 8.26
CA VAL A 114 -9.98 21.89 7.08
C VAL A 114 -10.74 21.36 5.87
N SER A 115 -10.78 22.16 4.80
CA SER A 115 -11.46 21.81 3.56
C SER A 115 -10.54 21.01 2.64
N PHE A 116 -11.09 20.01 1.96
CA PHE A 116 -10.38 19.24 0.97
C PHE A 116 -11.30 18.78 -0.15
N ALA A 117 -10.76 18.58 -1.32
CA ALA A 117 -11.49 18.07 -2.46
C ALA A 117 -10.59 17.22 -3.36
N ARG A 118 -11.19 16.26 -4.04
CA ARG A 118 -10.57 15.53 -5.13
C ARG A 118 -10.77 16.32 -6.43
N TYR A 119 -9.68 16.51 -7.18
CA TYR A 119 -9.69 17.13 -8.51
C TYR A 119 -9.11 16.14 -9.53
N THR A 120 -9.97 15.37 -10.16
CA THR A 120 -9.63 14.29 -11.10
C THR A 120 -10.48 14.38 -12.38
N GLY A 121 -10.14 13.62 -13.40
CA GLY A 121 -10.76 13.72 -14.72
C GLY A 121 -12.25 13.36 -14.78
N ASP A 122 -12.75 12.67 -13.78
CA ASP A 122 -14.16 12.23 -13.65
C ASP A 122 -15.09 13.28 -13.01
N LEU A 123 -14.56 14.42 -12.55
CA LEU A 123 -15.39 15.51 -12.02
C LEU A 123 -16.26 16.14 -13.10
N GLY A 124 -17.53 16.38 -12.78
CA GLY A 124 -18.44 17.14 -13.58
C GLY A 124 -18.09 18.64 -13.68
N GLU A 125 -18.63 19.32 -14.69
CA GLU A 125 -18.35 20.75 -14.90
C GLU A 125 -18.84 21.63 -13.75
N ALA A 126 -20.02 21.31 -13.18
CA ALA A 126 -20.57 22.06 -12.05
C ALA A 126 -19.70 21.89 -10.77
N GLU A 127 -19.19 20.70 -10.52
CA GLU A 127 -18.28 20.45 -9.40
C GLU A 127 -16.96 21.19 -9.57
N ARG A 128 -16.41 21.23 -10.79
CA ARG A 128 -15.18 22.00 -11.08
C ARG A 128 -15.39 23.48 -10.84
N ARG A 129 -16.50 24.05 -11.31
CA ARG A 129 -16.82 25.45 -11.06
C ARG A 129 -16.92 25.78 -9.58
N ALA A 130 -17.59 24.91 -8.80
CA ALA A 130 -17.68 25.09 -7.37
C ALA A 130 -16.30 25.12 -6.67
N LEU A 131 -15.34 24.29 -7.15
CA LEU A 131 -13.97 24.30 -6.65
C LEU A 131 -13.14 25.48 -7.12
N HIS A 132 -13.47 26.08 -8.27
CA HIS A 132 -12.87 27.33 -8.73
C HIS A 132 -13.36 28.53 -7.91
N ASP A 133 -14.66 28.56 -7.58
CA ASP A 133 -15.27 29.64 -6.80
C ASP A 133 -14.87 29.55 -5.31
N HIS A 134 -14.72 28.33 -4.79
CA HIS A 134 -14.35 28.03 -3.39
C HIS A 134 -13.21 27.02 -3.34
N PRO A 135 -11.96 27.43 -3.61
CA PRO A 135 -10.80 26.55 -3.57
C PRO A 135 -10.60 25.92 -2.19
N PRO A 136 -10.43 24.59 -2.10
CA PRO A 136 -10.20 23.92 -0.83
C PRO A 136 -8.78 24.13 -0.32
N ASP A 137 -8.55 23.90 0.98
CA ASP A 137 -7.21 23.94 1.58
C ASP A 137 -6.30 22.83 1.04
N ILE A 138 -6.88 21.64 0.73
CA ILE A 138 -6.14 20.46 0.25
C ILE A 138 -6.77 19.93 -1.04
N ILE A 139 -5.96 19.77 -2.09
CA ILE A 139 -6.36 19.14 -3.35
C ILE A 139 -5.75 17.75 -3.44
N LEU A 140 -6.59 16.74 -3.72
CA LEU A 140 -6.20 15.38 -4.06
C LEU A 140 -6.30 15.21 -5.58
N THR A 141 -5.21 14.83 -6.25
CA THR A 141 -5.20 14.74 -7.71
C THR A 141 -4.24 13.66 -8.22
N ASN A 142 -4.06 13.55 -9.52
CA ASN A 142 -2.99 12.79 -10.16
C ASN A 142 -2.07 13.73 -10.95
N TYR A 143 -0.91 13.24 -11.38
CA TYR A 143 0.07 14.08 -12.08
C TYR A 143 -0.44 14.63 -13.43
N VAL A 144 -1.28 13.88 -14.15
CA VAL A 144 -1.87 14.32 -15.43
C VAL A 144 -2.85 15.46 -15.19
N MET A 145 -3.69 15.36 -14.16
CA MET A 145 -4.64 16.44 -13.82
C MET A 145 -3.93 17.67 -13.28
N LEU A 146 -2.85 17.49 -12.52
CA LEU A 146 -2.04 18.64 -12.10
C LEU A 146 -1.41 19.37 -13.30
N GLU A 147 -0.96 18.63 -14.32
CA GLU A 147 -0.50 19.22 -15.58
C GLU A 147 -1.62 20.01 -16.27
N TYR A 148 -2.85 19.46 -16.29
CA TYR A 148 -3.99 20.19 -16.84
C TYR A 148 -4.35 21.45 -16.04
N ILE A 149 -4.35 21.40 -14.72
CA ILE A 149 -4.58 22.57 -13.87
C ILE A 149 -3.60 23.71 -14.22
N LEU A 150 -2.35 23.39 -14.50
CA LEU A 150 -1.33 24.38 -14.84
C LEU A 150 -1.41 24.90 -16.29
N THR A 151 -2.14 24.25 -17.17
CA THR A 151 -2.18 24.57 -18.61
C THR A 151 -3.53 25.04 -19.11
N ARG A 152 -4.63 24.68 -18.47
CA ARG A 152 -5.98 25.05 -18.88
C ARG A 152 -6.35 26.44 -18.40
N PRO A 153 -6.85 27.31 -19.29
CA PRO A 153 -7.30 28.66 -18.90
C PRO A 153 -8.40 28.66 -17.84
N GLU A 154 -9.32 27.69 -17.91
CA GLU A 154 -10.44 27.54 -16.97
C GLU A 154 -9.99 27.20 -15.53
N ASP A 155 -8.85 26.54 -15.37
CA ASP A 155 -8.31 26.16 -14.08
C ASP A 155 -7.44 27.28 -13.42
N ARG A 156 -7.31 28.42 -14.09
CA ARG A 156 -6.54 29.57 -13.58
C ARG A 156 -6.94 30.00 -12.16
N PRO A 157 -8.21 29.99 -11.73
CA PRO A 157 -8.59 30.32 -10.36
C PRO A 157 -7.91 29.42 -9.32
N LEU A 158 -7.75 28.11 -9.62
CA LEU A 158 -7.03 27.20 -8.74
C LEU A 158 -5.53 27.51 -8.68
N VAL A 159 -4.92 27.86 -9.81
CA VAL A 159 -3.50 28.28 -9.85
C VAL A 159 -3.28 29.55 -9.01
N GLU A 160 -4.19 30.51 -9.11
CA GLU A 160 -4.15 31.71 -8.27
C GLU A 160 -4.30 31.39 -6.77
N ALA A 161 -5.19 30.44 -6.44
CA ALA A 161 -5.37 29.97 -5.07
C ALA A 161 -4.12 29.21 -4.55
N MET A 162 -3.30 28.64 -5.42
CA MET A 162 -2.04 27.96 -5.08
C MET A 162 -0.88 28.94 -4.75
N LYS A 163 -1.06 30.24 -4.82
CA LYS A 163 -0.06 31.22 -4.33
C LYS A 163 0.22 31.05 -2.83
N SER A 164 -0.66 30.42 -2.11
CA SER A 164 -0.49 30.06 -0.70
C SER A 164 -0.03 28.61 -0.47
N LEU A 165 0.36 27.92 -1.52
CA LEU A 165 0.77 26.51 -1.47
C LEU A 165 2.02 26.33 -0.63
N ARG A 166 1.94 25.42 0.34
CA ARG A 166 3.05 25.09 1.24
C ARG A 166 3.58 23.69 0.98
N PHE A 167 2.70 22.75 0.67
CA PHE A 167 3.06 21.35 0.52
C PHE A 167 2.68 20.81 -0.86
N LEU A 168 3.62 20.10 -1.46
CA LEU A 168 3.35 19.20 -2.57
C LEU A 168 3.72 17.78 -2.12
N VAL A 169 2.77 16.86 -2.13
CA VAL A 169 3.01 15.45 -1.82
C VAL A 169 3.00 14.64 -3.10
N LEU A 170 4.05 13.86 -3.31
CA LEU A 170 4.15 12.88 -4.39
C LEU A 170 4.07 11.49 -3.78
N ASP A 171 2.91 10.85 -3.87
CA ASP A 171 2.71 9.51 -3.32
C ASP A 171 3.29 8.43 -4.24
N GLU A 172 3.83 7.36 -3.65
CA GLU A 172 4.43 6.21 -4.33
C GLU A 172 5.52 6.60 -5.35
N LEU A 173 6.55 7.33 -4.90
CA LEU A 173 7.66 7.83 -5.73
C LEU A 173 8.30 6.77 -6.63
N HIS A 174 8.30 5.51 -6.21
CA HIS A 174 8.87 4.40 -6.97
C HIS A 174 8.14 4.13 -8.31
N THR A 175 6.94 4.69 -8.49
CA THR A 175 6.18 4.62 -9.75
C THR A 175 6.69 5.61 -10.78
N TYR A 176 7.31 6.72 -10.37
CA TYR A 176 7.81 7.78 -11.25
C TYR A 176 9.23 7.47 -11.71
N ARG A 177 9.36 6.60 -12.72
CA ARG A 177 10.65 6.16 -13.27
C ARG A 177 10.80 6.52 -14.75
N GLY A 178 12.03 6.59 -15.23
CA GLY A 178 12.33 6.86 -16.64
C GLY A 178 11.70 8.17 -17.12
N ARG A 179 11.02 8.14 -18.27
CA ARG A 179 10.39 9.31 -18.89
C ARG A 179 9.34 9.96 -17.96
N GLN A 180 8.49 9.15 -17.33
CA GLN A 180 7.48 9.67 -16.40
C GLN A 180 8.11 10.39 -15.19
N GLY A 181 9.24 9.90 -14.69
CA GLY A 181 9.98 10.59 -13.63
C GLY A 181 10.49 11.97 -14.06
N ALA A 182 11.00 12.08 -15.29
CA ALA A 182 11.43 13.36 -15.85
C ALA A 182 10.24 14.33 -16.02
N ASP A 183 9.11 13.85 -16.53
CA ASP A 183 7.89 14.65 -16.69
C ASP A 183 7.39 15.18 -15.35
N VAL A 184 7.35 14.34 -14.30
CA VAL A 184 6.96 14.76 -12.95
C VAL A 184 7.96 15.74 -12.35
N ALA A 185 9.27 15.56 -12.56
CA ALA A 185 10.28 16.50 -12.10
C ALA A 185 10.12 17.90 -12.74
N LEU A 186 9.77 17.97 -14.03
CA LEU A 186 9.44 19.23 -14.71
C LEU A 186 8.12 19.82 -14.19
N LEU A 187 7.11 19.00 -13.95
CA LEU A 187 5.82 19.42 -13.41
C LEU A 187 5.99 20.08 -12.02
N VAL A 188 6.82 19.51 -11.14
CA VAL A 188 7.12 20.13 -9.83
C VAL A 188 7.73 21.52 -9.98
N ARG A 189 8.67 21.72 -10.92
CA ARG A 189 9.27 23.03 -11.20
C ARG A 189 8.27 24.02 -11.73
N ARG A 190 7.46 23.59 -12.71
CA ARG A 190 6.40 24.42 -13.29
C ARG A 190 5.33 24.83 -12.26
N LEU A 191 4.95 23.90 -11.37
CA LEU A 191 4.02 24.23 -10.28
C LEU A 191 4.62 25.31 -9.36
N ARG A 192 5.89 25.15 -8.97
CA ARG A 192 6.60 26.12 -8.12
C ARG A 192 6.62 27.51 -8.76
N ASP A 193 6.93 27.57 -10.05
CA ASP A 193 7.00 28.82 -10.81
C ASP A 193 5.61 29.42 -11.02
N ALA A 194 4.63 28.64 -11.45
CA ALA A 194 3.26 29.11 -11.73
C ALA A 194 2.54 29.63 -10.47
N ALA A 195 2.75 28.96 -9.34
CA ALA A 195 2.21 29.40 -8.05
C ALA A 195 3.06 30.49 -7.37
N GLY A 196 4.28 30.77 -7.86
CA GLY A 196 5.17 31.75 -7.25
C GLY A 196 5.65 31.36 -5.85
N VAL A 197 5.86 30.07 -5.58
CA VAL A 197 6.20 29.51 -4.26
C VAL A 197 7.58 28.87 -4.23
N PRO A 198 8.66 29.65 -4.22
CA PRO A 198 10.04 29.10 -4.23
C PRO A 198 10.32 28.20 -3.01
N GLY A 199 9.65 28.46 -1.89
CA GLY A 199 9.75 27.70 -0.64
C GLY A 199 8.81 26.49 -0.54
N LEU A 200 8.30 26.00 -1.68
CA LEU A 200 7.43 24.80 -1.71
C LEU A 200 8.12 23.60 -1.08
N GLN A 201 7.54 23.06 -0.02
CA GLN A 201 8.01 21.86 0.64
C GLN A 201 7.46 20.63 -0.08
N VAL A 202 8.36 19.85 -0.69
CA VAL A 202 7.97 18.63 -1.39
C VAL A 202 8.16 17.42 -0.46
N VAL A 203 7.14 16.59 -0.39
CA VAL A 203 7.11 15.36 0.42
C VAL A 203 6.91 14.18 -0.52
N GLY A 204 7.66 13.13 -0.30
CA GLY A 204 7.50 11.88 -1.04
C GLY A 204 7.17 10.70 -0.14
N THR A 205 6.46 9.72 -0.68
CA THR A 205 6.32 8.41 -0.03
C THR A 205 6.78 7.30 -0.96
N SER A 206 7.31 6.23 -0.41
CA SER A 206 7.67 5.03 -1.18
C SER A 206 7.66 3.81 -0.29
N ALA A 207 7.27 2.66 -0.83
CA ALA A 207 7.42 1.39 -0.14
C ALA A 207 8.87 0.89 -0.18
N THR A 208 9.53 1.02 -1.34
CA THR A 208 10.93 0.63 -1.57
C THR A 208 11.51 1.45 -2.71
N MET A 209 12.63 2.13 -2.51
CA MET A 209 13.29 2.90 -3.57
C MET A 209 14.71 2.44 -3.91
N ALA A 210 15.37 1.70 -3.05
CA ALA A 210 16.75 1.24 -3.29
C ALA A 210 16.99 -0.14 -2.70
N ASP A 211 17.62 -1.00 -3.49
CA ASP A 211 18.11 -2.32 -3.10
C ASP A 211 19.62 -2.31 -2.91
N GLY A 212 20.12 -3.20 -2.02
CA GLY A 212 21.55 -3.42 -1.77
C GLY A 212 22.23 -2.32 -0.94
N GLY A 213 23.39 -2.62 -0.40
CA GLY A 213 24.15 -1.72 0.48
C GLY A 213 23.56 -1.55 1.87
N THR A 214 24.20 -0.70 2.66
CA THR A 214 23.74 -0.37 4.02
C THR A 214 22.48 0.50 4.01
N SER A 215 21.81 0.62 5.15
CA SER A 215 20.68 1.53 5.33
C SER A 215 21.03 2.98 5.02
N GLU A 216 22.28 3.37 5.28
CA GLU A 216 22.75 4.70 4.96
C GLU A 216 22.97 4.89 3.46
N ASP A 217 23.54 3.91 2.77
CA ASP A 217 23.71 3.95 1.30
C ASP A 217 22.35 4.00 0.61
N ARG A 218 21.39 3.24 1.11
CA ARG A 218 20.01 3.30 0.61
C ARG A 218 19.40 4.67 0.81
N ARG A 219 19.54 5.28 2.00
CA ARG A 219 19.03 6.63 2.27
C ARG A 219 19.67 7.68 1.37
N ARG A 220 20.99 7.62 1.15
CA ARG A 220 21.68 8.55 0.22
C ARG A 220 21.14 8.44 -1.19
N ARG A 221 20.98 7.22 -1.72
CA ARG A 221 20.41 7.01 -3.07
C ARG A 221 18.97 7.50 -3.18
N VAL A 222 18.15 7.25 -2.17
CA VAL A 222 16.78 7.77 -2.12
C VAL A 222 16.78 9.29 -2.09
N ALA A 223 17.64 9.90 -1.30
CA ALA A 223 17.76 11.35 -1.19
C ALA A 223 18.17 11.98 -2.54
N GLU A 224 19.13 11.38 -3.24
CA GLU A 224 19.56 11.84 -4.57
C GLU A 224 18.42 11.78 -5.60
N VAL A 225 17.77 10.62 -5.73
CA VAL A 225 16.67 10.42 -6.69
C VAL A 225 15.49 11.34 -6.37
N ALA A 226 15.09 11.43 -5.11
CA ALA A 226 14.01 12.30 -4.69
C ALA A 226 14.36 13.79 -4.83
N GLY A 227 15.59 14.19 -4.53
CA GLY A 227 16.08 15.56 -4.74
C GLY A 227 15.99 15.99 -6.20
N ASN A 228 16.32 15.08 -7.13
CA ASN A 228 16.17 15.31 -8.57
C ASN A 228 14.72 15.50 -8.98
N LEU A 229 13.79 14.67 -8.46
CA LEU A 229 12.36 14.79 -8.69
C LEU A 229 11.82 16.11 -8.10
N PHE A 230 12.19 16.43 -6.88
CA PHE A 230 11.69 17.60 -6.17
C PHE A 230 12.26 18.91 -6.71
N GLY A 231 13.37 18.87 -7.44
CA GLY A 231 14.09 20.07 -7.86
C GLY A 231 14.61 20.88 -6.66
N ALA A 232 14.94 20.21 -5.57
CA ALA A 232 15.46 20.77 -4.34
C ALA A 232 16.38 19.74 -3.65
N PRO A 233 17.48 20.18 -2.99
CA PRO A 233 18.37 19.27 -2.31
C PRO A 233 17.66 18.55 -1.17
N LEU A 234 17.88 17.25 -1.08
CA LEU A 234 17.41 16.40 0.01
C LEU A 234 18.63 15.70 0.65
N ASP A 235 18.77 15.86 1.96
CA ASP A 235 19.79 15.15 2.73
C ASP A 235 19.32 13.75 3.15
N ALA A 236 20.26 12.86 3.51
CA ALA A 236 19.93 11.52 3.97
C ALA A 236 19.06 11.49 5.25
N GLU A 237 19.12 12.54 6.07
CA GLU A 237 18.28 12.70 7.26
C GLU A 237 16.83 12.98 6.90
N GLY A 238 16.58 13.55 5.73
CA GLY A 238 15.24 13.74 5.18
C GLY A 238 14.61 12.47 4.66
N VAL A 239 15.35 11.37 4.59
CA VAL A 239 14.79 10.04 4.27
C VAL A 239 14.42 9.33 5.56
N ILE A 240 13.14 9.39 5.88
CA ILE A 240 12.57 8.86 7.12
C ILE A 240 12.12 7.42 6.86
N GLY A 241 12.85 6.45 7.43
CA GLY A 241 12.50 5.04 7.40
C GLY A 241 11.65 4.59 8.59
N GLU A 242 11.43 3.30 8.71
CA GLU A 242 10.80 2.73 9.90
C GLU A 242 11.86 2.36 10.96
N ARG A 243 11.46 2.44 12.22
CA ARG A 243 12.18 1.84 13.35
C ARG A 243 11.40 0.65 13.85
N LEU A 244 11.96 -0.52 13.68
CA LEU A 244 11.38 -1.77 14.15
C LEU A 244 11.80 -2.03 15.60
N ARG A 245 10.89 -2.62 16.35
CA ARG A 245 11.13 -3.18 17.68
C ARG A 245 10.58 -4.60 17.69
N PRO A 246 11.27 -5.56 18.32
CA PRO A 246 10.68 -6.85 18.54
C PRO A 246 9.35 -6.71 19.28
N SER A 247 8.37 -7.48 18.89
CA SER A 247 7.06 -7.52 19.56
C SER A 247 6.97 -8.64 20.58
N LEU A 248 7.91 -9.58 20.49
CA LEU A 248 8.05 -10.74 21.38
C LEU A 248 9.37 -10.64 22.16
N ASP A 249 9.46 -11.40 23.24
CA ASP A 249 10.69 -11.53 24.00
C ASP A 249 11.76 -12.26 23.18
N PRO A 250 13.05 -11.97 23.41
CA PRO A 250 14.12 -12.65 22.68
C PRO A 250 14.12 -14.16 22.95
N LEU A 251 14.62 -14.92 21.97
CA LEU A 251 14.84 -16.35 22.15
C LEU A 251 15.85 -16.60 23.28
N PRO A 252 15.62 -17.62 24.13
CA PRO A 252 16.63 -18.08 25.06
C PRO A 252 17.89 -18.58 24.34
N ALA A 253 19.04 -18.54 24.99
CA ALA A 253 20.30 -19.00 24.39
C ALA A 253 20.24 -20.48 23.93
N GLU A 254 19.58 -21.34 24.72
CA GLU A 254 19.41 -22.77 24.43
C GLU A 254 17.94 -23.11 24.18
N PHE A 255 17.40 -22.63 23.05
CA PHE A 255 15.98 -22.81 22.72
C PHE A 255 15.65 -24.13 21.98
N GLY A 256 16.62 -24.75 21.29
CA GLY A 256 16.38 -25.89 20.40
C GLY A 256 15.60 -27.05 21.02
N PRO A 257 16.03 -27.62 22.15
CA PRO A 257 15.30 -28.73 22.80
C PRO A 257 13.89 -28.35 23.27
N ALA A 258 13.73 -27.14 23.81
CA ALA A 258 12.43 -26.62 24.24
C ALA A 258 11.49 -26.39 23.09
N LEU A 259 12.00 -25.85 21.97
CA LEU A 259 11.27 -25.63 20.74
C LEU A 259 10.86 -26.95 20.08
N ALA A 260 11.75 -27.97 20.06
CA ALA A 260 11.42 -29.29 19.59
C ALA A 260 10.29 -29.94 20.40
N ARG A 261 10.31 -29.76 21.73
CA ARG A 261 9.22 -30.23 22.62
C ARG A 261 7.91 -29.52 22.28
N ARG A 262 7.92 -28.19 22.18
CA ARG A 262 6.75 -27.39 21.83
C ARG A 262 6.12 -27.86 20.51
N ILE A 263 6.92 -28.18 19.49
CA ILE A 263 6.44 -28.67 18.20
C ILE A 263 5.79 -30.04 18.32
N ARG A 264 6.38 -30.97 19.08
CA ARG A 264 5.81 -32.32 19.31
C ARG A 264 4.51 -32.28 20.12
N GLU A 265 4.42 -31.43 21.12
CA GLU A 265 3.24 -31.26 21.96
C GLU A 265 2.08 -30.62 21.19
N GLY A 266 2.38 -29.83 20.16
CA GLY A 266 1.37 -29.29 19.22
C GLY A 266 0.39 -28.29 19.85
N SER A 267 0.76 -27.63 20.97
CA SER A 267 -0.10 -26.62 21.60
C SER A 267 -0.19 -25.37 20.73
N ASP A 268 -1.40 -24.96 20.37
CA ASP A 268 -1.64 -23.71 19.61
C ASP A 268 -2.05 -22.59 20.58
N PRO A 269 -1.52 -21.36 20.41
CA PRO A 269 -1.88 -20.24 21.26
C PRO A 269 -3.34 -19.83 21.01
N ALA A 270 -4.12 -19.68 22.08
CA ALA A 270 -5.52 -19.29 22.03
C ALA A 270 -5.77 -17.81 22.36
N THR A 271 -4.79 -17.16 22.99
CA THR A 271 -4.88 -15.77 23.42
C THR A 271 -3.64 -14.97 23.00
N ILE A 272 -3.73 -13.64 23.10
CA ILE A 272 -2.58 -12.75 22.87
C ILE A 272 -1.44 -13.06 23.88
N VAL A 273 -1.77 -13.43 25.10
CA VAL A 273 -0.78 -13.78 26.14
C VAL A 273 -0.05 -15.07 25.78
N ASP A 274 -0.79 -16.10 25.35
CA ASP A 274 -0.21 -17.36 24.91
C ASP A 274 0.70 -17.14 23.68
N LEU A 275 0.25 -16.33 22.71
CA LEU A 275 1.04 -16.01 21.53
C LEU A 275 2.34 -15.28 21.88
N ARG A 276 2.34 -14.41 22.88
CA ARG A 276 3.55 -13.74 23.38
C ARG A 276 4.52 -14.70 24.06
N ALA A 277 4.00 -15.68 24.78
CA ALA A 277 4.80 -16.68 25.47
C ALA A 277 5.32 -17.80 24.55
N ASP A 278 4.68 -17.99 23.38
CA ASP A 278 4.96 -19.10 22.49
C ASP A 278 6.38 -19.05 21.91
N LEU A 279 7.14 -20.11 22.11
CA LEU A 279 8.55 -20.16 21.69
C LEU A 279 8.71 -20.23 20.17
N LEU A 280 7.75 -20.87 19.46
CA LEU A 280 7.76 -20.91 17.99
C LEU A 280 7.40 -19.55 17.38
N ALA A 281 6.52 -18.77 18.02
CA ALA A 281 6.23 -17.41 17.62
C ALA A 281 7.47 -16.49 17.75
N ARG A 282 8.20 -16.61 18.86
CA ARG A 282 9.47 -15.89 19.09
C ARG A 282 10.52 -16.27 18.04
N TRP A 283 10.64 -17.56 17.75
CA TRP A 283 11.54 -18.06 16.72
C TRP A 283 11.18 -17.52 15.34
N LEU A 284 9.88 -17.50 15.01
CA LEU A 284 9.41 -17.00 13.74
C LEU A 284 9.66 -15.50 13.57
N GLU A 285 9.46 -14.70 14.62
CA GLU A 285 9.79 -13.27 14.59
C GLU A 285 11.28 -13.05 14.37
N ASP A 286 12.13 -13.79 15.08
CA ASP A 286 13.60 -13.63 15.04
C ASP A 286 14.19 -14.11 13.70
N ARG A 287 13.72 -15.22 13.13
CA ARG A 287 14.30 -15.84 11.93
C ARG A 287 13.66 -15.40 10.61
N ALA A 288 12.40 -14.96 10.65
CA ALA A 288 11.62 -14.62 9.46
C ALA A 288 11.05 -13.20 9.47
N GLY A 289 10.87 -12.58 10.64
CA GLY A 289 10.29 -11.24 10.76
C GLY A 289 11.31 -10.12 10.75
N LEU A 290 12.45 -10.35 11.37
CA LEU A 290 13.47 -9.33 11.64
C LEU A 290 14.85 -9.78 11.18
N GLU A 291 15.60 -8.83 10.66
CA GLU A 291 17.01 -8.97 10.29
C GLU A 291 17.81 -7.85 10.96
N ARG A 292 18.98 -8.17 11.50
CA ARG A 292 19.89 -7.17 12.04
C ARG A 292 20.89 -6.74 10.99
N GLU A 293 20.93 -5.45 10.71
CA GLU A 293 21.93 -4.90 9.81
C GLU A 293 23.32 -4.95 10.46
N GLU A 294 24.27 -5.54 9.77
CA GLU A 294 25.66 -5.60 10.22
C GLU A 294 26.24 -4.18 10.39
N GLY A 295 27.00 -3.98 11.45
CA GLY A 295 27.67 -2.71 11.77
C GLY A 295 26.80 -1.68 12.49
N THR A 296 25.51 -1.57 12.17
CA THR A 296 24.61 -0.60 12.83
C THR A 296 23.72 -1.21 13.91
N GLY A 297 23.49 -2.53 13.85
CA GLY A 297 22.57 -3.23 14.73
C GLY A 297 21.08 -2.87 14.53
N LEU A 298 20.76 -2.07 13.54
CA LEU A 298 19.38 -1.68 13.21
C LEU A 298 18.56 -2.90 12.83
N LEU A 299 17.33 -2.95 13.33
CA LEU A 299 16.37 -3.98 12.94
C LEU A 299 15.69 -3.57 11.64
N LEU A 300 15.76 -4.46 10.67
CA LEU A 300 15.11 -4.36 9.38
C LEU A 300 14.05 -5.45 9.25
N ARG A 301 13.07 -5.26 8.38
CA ARG A 301 12.17 -6.35 7.99
C ARG A 301 12.96 -7.37 7.20
N ALA A 302 12.90 -8.63 7.62
CA ALA A 302 13.45 -9.72 6.86
C ALA A 302 12.72 -9.85 5.51
N ARG A 303 13.44 -10.36 4.50
CA ARG A 303 12.82 -10.67 3.20
C ARG A 303 11.81 -11.80 3.38
N PRO A 304 10.69 -11.78 2.62
CA PRO A 304 9.74 -12.88 2.64
C PRO A 304 10.43 -14.21 2.32
N ARG A 305 10.16 -15.23 3.13
CA ARG A 305 10.70 -16.58 2.97
C ARG A 305 9.58 -17.58 2.71
N SER A 306 9.86 -18.61 1.92
CA SER A 306 8.98 -19.76 1.80
C SER A 306 8.91 -20.54 3.12
N ILE A 307 7.78 -21.11 3.44
CA ILE A 307 7.68 -22.08 4.54
C ILE A 307 8.30 -23.40 4.12
N ASP A 308 8.08 -23.80 2.88
CA ASP A 308 8.54 -25.07 2.32
C ASP A 308 9.77 -24.92 1.43
N GLY A 309 10.34 -26.06 1.05
CA GLY A 309 11.52 -26.14 0.20
C GLY A 309 12.82 -26.26 0.99
N PRO A 310 13.93 -26.52 0.29
CA PRO A 310 15.23 -26.75 0.93
C PRO A 310 15.76 -25.52 1.70
N ASP A 311 15.43 -24.32 1.23
CA ASP A 311 15.81 -23.04 1.86
C ASP A 311 14.67 -22.42 2.65
N GLY A 312 13.57 -23.16 2.87
CA GLY A 312 12.38 -22.71 3.57
C GLY A 312 12.54 -22.67 5.09
N LEU A 313 11.59 -21.99 5.75
CA LEU A 313 11.58 -21.89 7.22
C LEU A 313 11.44 -23.25 7.91
N GLY A 314 10.72 -24.20 7.29
CA GLY A 314 10.61 -25.57 7.82
C GLY A 314 11.93 -26.31 7.83
N ALA A 315 12.76 -26.16 6.80
CA ALA A 315 14.10 -26.73 6.74
C ALA A 315 15.05 -26.07 7.76
N LEU A 316 14.99 -24.74 7.91
CA LEU A 316 15.77 -24.04 8.91
C LEU A 316 15.40 -24.47 10.33
N LEU A 317 14.11 -24.57 10.63
CA LEU A 317 13.61 -25.02 11.93
C LEU A 317 14.01 -26.48 12.22
N ALA A 318 14.04 -27.33 11.20
CA ALA A 318 14.49 -28.72 11.30
C ALA A 318 15.97 -28.80 11.70
N LEU A 319 16.85 -27.96 11.15
CA LEU A 319 18.27 -27.88 11.52
C LEU A 319 18.46 -27.50 12.99
N GLU A 320 17.64 -26.56 13.51
CA GLU A 320 17.77 -26.05 14.89
C GLU A 320 17.07 -26.96 15.94
N THR A 321 16.15 -27.82 15.54
CA THR A 321 15.36 -28.68 16.46
C THR A 321 15.66 -30.16 16.33
N GLY A 322 16.28 -30.62 15.23
CA GLY A 322 16.48 -32.02 14.91
C GLY A 322 15.20 -32.77 14.51
N LEU A 323 14.12 -32.05 14.20
CA LEU A 323 12.84 -32.65 13.77
C LEU A 323 12.75 -32.75 12.23
N PRO A 324 11.85 -33.59 11.68
CA PRO A 324 11.61 -33.61 10.24
C PRO A 324 11.10 -32.26 9.71
N ALA A 325 11.59 -31.83 8.54
CA ALA A 325 11.23 -30.54 7.97
C ALA A 325 9.71 -30.40 7.68
N GLY A 326 9.05 -31.50 7.33
CA GLY A 326 7.60 -31.53 7.13
C GLY A 326 6.81 -31.22 8.40
N ASP A 327 7.24 -31.75 9.56
CA ASP A 327 6.62 -31.49 10.85
C ASP A 327 6.84 -30.03 11.26
N CYS A 328 8.04 -29.52 11.02
CA CYS A 328 8.40 -28.12 11.25
C CYS A 328 7.55 -27.15 10.38
N SER A 329 7.41 -27.42 9.09
CA SER A 329 6.53 -26.65 8.20
C SER A 329 5.07 -26.70 8.64
N GLY A 330 4.61 -27.88 9.08
CA GLY A 330 3.27 -28.08 9.63
C GLY A 330 3.02 -27.25 10.89
N ALA A 331 3.99 -27.23 11.82
CA ALA A 331 3.91 -26.46 13.06
C ALA A 331 3.86 -24.95 12.78
N ILE A 332 4.68 -24.44 11.84
CA ILE A 332 4.65 -23.04 11.43
C ILE A 332 3.26 -22.65 10.88
N ARG A 333 2.69 -23.48 9.99
CA ARG A 333 1.35 -23.20 9.44
C ARG A 333 0.25 -23.20 10.51
N LYS A 334 0.30 -24.14 11.45
CA LYS A 334 -0.64 -24.17 12.58
C LYS A 334 -0.53 -22.92 13.43
N LEU A 335 0.69 -22.51 13.81
CA LEU A 335 0.91 -21.28 14.56
C LEU A 335 0.37 -20.04 13.83
N LEU A 336 0.66 -19.90 12.52
CA LEU A 336 0.18 -18.74 11.75
C LEU A 336 -1.36 -18.72 11.66
N ARG A 337 -2.00 -19.89 11.55
CA ARG A 337 -3.47 -19.99 11.59
C ARG A 337 -4.02 -19.60 12.95
N ALA A 338 -3.48 -20.14 14.03
CA ALA A 338 -3.88 -19.77 15.39
C ALA A 338 -3.68 -18.27 15.67
N ALA A 339 -2.56 -17.70 15.23
CA ALA A 339 -2.32 -16.26 15.34
C ALA A 339 -3.34 -15.42 14.56
N ALA A 340 -3.80 -15.89 13.39
CA ALA A 340 -4.86 -15.23 12.63
C ALA A 340 -6.22 -15.31 13.35
N GLU A 341 -6.54 -16.43 13.99
CA GLU A 341 -7.76 -16.61 14.80
C GLU A 341 -7.74 -15.69 16.04
N VAL A 342 -6.61 -15.62 16.74
CA VAL A 342 -6.41 -14.68 17.85
C VAL A 342 -6.58 -13.24 17.37
N ALA A 343 -6.08 -12.91 16.18
CA ALA A 343 -6.25 -11.58 15.58
C ALA A 343 -7.71 -11.24 15.31
N ALA A 344 -8.46 -12.17 14.76
CA ALA A 344 -9.88 -12.00 14.47
C ALA A 344 -10.73 -11.84 15.75
N ALA A 345 -10.34 -12.50 16.84
CA ALA A 345 -11.01 -12.39 18.14
C ALA A 345 -10.74 -11.05 18.86
N HIS A 346 -9.66 -10.34 18.49
CA HIS A 346 -9.24 -9.09 19.17
C HIS A 346 -9.09 -7.92 18.17
N PRO A 347 -10.18 -7.51 17.51
CA PRO A 347 -10.14 -6.44 16.51
C PRO A 347 -9.70 -5.11 17.13
N GLY A 348 -8.66 -4.52 16.57
CA GLY A 348 -8.13 -3.22 17.01
C GLY A 348 -7.06 -3.30 18.10
N GLU A 349 -6.74 -4.49 18.63
CA GLU A 349 -5.60 -4.68 19.52
C GLU A 349 -4.31 -4.88 18.74
N ARG A 350 -3.19 -4.46 19.35
CA ARG A 350 -1.86 -4.66 18.76
C ARG A 350 -1.39 -6.09 19.02
N LEU A 351 -1.38 -6.88 17.97
CA LEU A 351 -0.91 -8.26 18.03
C LEU A 351 0.60 -8.33 18.16
N PRO A 352 1.13 -9.29 18.92
CA PRO A 352 2.57 -9.48 19.06
C PRO A 352 3.23 -10.02 17.78
N LEU A 353 2.53 -10.81 16.98
CA LEU A 353 3.02 -11.37 15.73
C LEU A 353 2.12 -10.92 14.59
N ALA A 354 2.50 -9.83 13.90
CA ALA A 354 1.82 -9.38 12.70
C ALA A 354 2.52 -9.95 11.46
N PHE A 355 1.86 -10.81 10.73
CA PHE A 355 2.39 -11.39 9.50
C PHE A 355 1.46 -11.10 8.32
N ARG A 356 2.03 -11.17 7.12
CA ARG A 356 1.28 -11.15 5.86
C ARG A 356 1.70 -12.34 5.02
N LEU A 357 0.73 -13.06 4.54
CA LEU A 357 0.96 -14.08 3.53
C LEU A 357 1.00 -13.37 2.18
N HIS A 358 2.16 -13.40 1.52
CA HIS A 358 2.30 -12.93 0.15
C HIS A 358 2.16 -14.12 -0.78
N GLN A 359 1.04 -14.20 -1.46
CA GLN A 359 0.89 -15.11 -2.59
C GLN A 359 1.18 -14.30 -3.85
N PHE A 360 2.30 -14.59 -4.50
CA PHE A 360 2.63 -14.00 -5.79
C PHE A 360 1.79 -14.69 -6.86
N ILE A 361 0.61 -14.15 -7.10
CA ILE A 361 -0.15 -14.47 -8.29
C ILE A 361 0.48 -13.63 -9.39
N SER A 362 1.15 -14.27 -10.35
CA SER A 362 1.68 -13.58 -11.52
C SER A 362 0.55 -12.83 -12.22
N LYS A 363 0.90 -11.76 -12.94
CA LYS A 363 -0.08 -11.03 -13.77
C LYS A 363 -0.93 -12.04 -14.52
N GLY A 364 -2.25 -11.84 -14.59
CA GLY A 364 -3.24 -12.78 -15.14
C GLY A 364 -2.98 -13.29 -16.56
N ASP A 365 -2.02 -12.71 -17.29
CA ASP A 365 -1.50 -13.14 -18.57
C ASP A 365 -0.57 -14.39 -18.48
N HIS A 366 -0.32 -14.91 -17.28
CA HIS A 366 0.57 -16.06 -17.05
C HIS A 366 -0.08 -17.22 -16.31
N LEU A 367 -1.37 -17.17 -16.01
CA LEU A 367 -2.10 -18.26 -15.41
C LEU A 367 -3.13 -18.79 -16.41
N TYR A 368 -3.04 -20.09 -16.69
CA TYR A 368 -3.91 -20.76 -17.65
C TYR A 368 -4.64 -21.91 -16.98
N ALA A 369 -5.91 -22.11 -17.33
CA ALA A 369 -6.72 -23.22 -16.82
C ALA A 369 -7.56 -23.84 -17.91
N THR A 370 -7.91 -25.11 -17.72
CA THR A 370 -8.93 -25.81 -18.49
C THR A 370 -10.35 -25.41 -18.05
N LEU A 371 -11.37 -25.76 -18.82
CA LEU A 371 -12.76 -25.31 -18.65
C LEU A 371 -13.58 -26.16 -17.69
N GLU A 372 -12.98 -27.07 -16.96
CA GLU A 372 -13.70 -27.89 -15.98
C GLU A 372 -14.00 -27.11 -14.70
N ASP A 373 -14.81 -27.72 -13.83
CA ASP A 373 -15.08 -27.22 -12.49
C ASP A 373 -13.80 -26.87 -11.74
N PRO A 374 -13.80 -25.83 -10.87
CA PRO A 374 -12.62 -25.40 -10.14
C PRO A 374 -11.86 -26.49 -9.39
N GLN A 375 -12.55 -27.57 -8.99
CA GLN A 375 -11.93 -28.69 -8.29
C GLN A 375 -11.26 -29.73 -9.20
N LYS A 376 -11.54 -29.68 -10.51
CA LYS A 376 -11.08 -30.68 -11.49
C LYS A 376 -10.23 -30.12 -12.61
N ARG A 377 -10.15 -28.79 -12.72
CA ARG A 377 -9.41 -28.11 -13.79
C ARG A 377 -7.91 -28.20 -13.59
N ASP A 378 -7.19 -28.38 -14.68
CA ASP A 378 -5.75 -28.23 -14.70
C ASP A 378 -5.37 -26.74 -14.72
N ILE A 379 -4.41 -26.36 -13.89
CA ILE A 379 -3.89 -24.98 -13.77
C ILE A 379 -2.39 -25.01 -14.02
N THR A 380 -1.88 -24.10 -14.86
CA THR A 380 -0.46 -23.95 -15.14
C THR A 380 -0.03 -22.50 -15.28
N LEU A 381 1.20 -22.22 -14.87
CA LEU A 381 1.88 -20.94 -15.11
C LEU A 381 2.65 -20.90 -16.43
N GLN A 382 2.82 -22.07 -17.06
CA GLN A 382 3.54 -22.17 -18.32
C GLN A 382 2.62 -21.87 -19.50
N TYR A 383 3.12 -21.06 -20.45
CA TYR A 383 2.41 -20.80 -21.69
C TYR A 383 2.30 -22.09 -22.51
N GLN A 384 1.10 -22.65 -22.51
CA GLN A 384 0.75 -23.84 -23.29
C GLN A 384 -0.67 -23.66 -23.85
N THR A 385 -0.94 -24.20 -25.00
CA THR A 385 -2.27 -24.14 -25.62
C THR A 385 -3.17 -25.27 -25.15
N ARG A 386 -2.60 -26.36 -24.66
CA ARG A 386 -3.32 -27.56 -24.24
C ARG A 386 -2.69 -28.18 -22.99
N ALA A 387 -3.49 -28.88 -22.20
CA ALA A 387 -3.06 -29.52 -20.98
C ALA A 387 -2.18 -30.75 -21.30
N PRO A 388 -0.89 -30.76 -20.89
CA PRO A 388 0.08 -31.79 -21.34
C PRO A 388 -0.11 -33.17 -20.69
N ARG A 389 -0.95 -33.27 -19.66
CA ARG A 389 -1.18 -34.54 -18.89
C ARG A 389 -2.52 -35.15 -19.15
N ARG A 390 -3.24 -34.72 -20.18
CA ARG A 390 -4.60 -35.16 -20.48
C ARG A 390 -4.69 -35.72 -21.91
N ASP A 391 -5.28 -36.90 -22.03
CA ASP A 391 -5.50 -37.55 -23.30
C ASP A 391 -6.59 -36.87 -24.15
N ASP A 392 -7.48 -36.09 -23.51
CA ASP A 392 -8.59 -35.38 -24.16
C ASP A 392 -8.17 -34.06 -24.83
N ASN A 393 -6.89 -33.72 -24.80
CA ASN A 393 -6.33 -32.55 -25.47
C ASN A 393 -7.00 -31.21 -25.05
N ALA A 394 -7.40 -31.10 -23.76
CA ALA A 394 -8.14 -29.96 -23.22
C ALA A 394 -7.44 -28.62 -23.42
N LEU A 395 -8.22 -27.62 -23.83
CA LEU A 395 -7.73 -26.27 -24.13
C LEU A 395 -7.38 -25.54 -22.84
N LEU A 396 -6.20 -24.93 -22.78
CA LEU A 396 -5.77 -24.05 -21.71
C LEU A 396 -6.02 -22.59 -22.08
N LEU A 397 -6.85 -21.91 -21.30
CA LEU A 397 -7.25 -20.52 -21.50
C LEU A 397 -6.69 -19.63 -20.38
N PRO A 398 -6.35 -18.37 -20.67
CA PRO A 398 -5.88 -17.43 -19.65
C PRO A 398 -6.94 -17.15 -18.59
N LEU A 399 -6.53 -16.96 -17.34
CA LEU A 399 -7.40 -16.54 -16.24
C LEU A 399 -7.18 -15.04 -15.94
N ALA A 400 -8.28 -14.35 -15.66
CA ALA A 400 -8.31 -13.03 -15.05
C ALA A 400 -9.02 -13.08 -13.71
N PHE A 401 -8.74 -12.15 -12.82
CA PHE A 401 -9.30 -12.11 -11.47
C PHE A 401 -9.92 -10.74 -11.18
N CYS A 402 -11.11 -10.74 -10.57
CA CYS A 402 -11.68 -9.53 -10.03
C CYS A 402 -10.83 -9.01 -8.87
N ARG A 403 -10.40 -7.77 -8.96
CA ARG A 403 -9.58 -7.15 -7.88
C ARG A 403 -10.37 -6.83 -6.61
N CYS A 404 -11.70 -6.84 -6.70
CA CYS A 404 -12.57 -6.54 -5.55
C CYS A 404 -12.91 -7.79 -4.73
N CYS A 405 -13.30 -8.90 -5.40
CA CYS A 405 -13.80 -10.10 -4.71
C CYS A 405 -12.95 -11.34 -4.94
N GLY A 406 -11.94 -11.28 -5.82
CA GLY A 406 -11.09 -12.43 -6.15
C GLY A 406 -11.72 -13.44 -7.12
N GLN A 407 -12.95 -13.20 -7.61
CA GLN A 407 -13.62 -14.08 -8.58
C GLN A 407 -12.73 -14.27 -9.81
N ASP A 408 -12.56 -15.51 -10.21
CA ASP A 408 -11.82 -15.88 -11.41
C ASP A 408 -12.70 -15.89 -12.65
N TYR A 409 -12.13 -15.48 -13.76
CA TYR A 409 -12.75 -15.42 -15.08
C TYR A 409 -11.83 -16.07 -16.09
N VAL A 410 -12.38 -16.92 -16.95
CA VAL A 410 -11.66 -17.44 -18.11
C VAL A 410 -11.73 -16.43 -19.24
N VAL A 411 -10.58 -16.03 -19.77
CA VAL A 411 -10.49 -15.09 -20.88
C VAL A 411 -10.57 -15.86 -22.20
N ALA A 412 -11.60 -15.61 -22.98
CA ALA A 412 -11.81 -16.29 -24.25
C ALA A 412 -12.39 -15.34 -25.32
N GLY A 413 -12.23 -15.70 -26.56
CA GLY A 413 -12.98 -15.16 -27.67
C GLY A 413 -14.10 -16.11 -28.06
N ARG A 414 -15.18 -15.59 -28.60
CA ARG A 414 -16.27 -16.33 -29.21
C ARG A 414 -16.20 -16.14 -30.73
N GLU A 415 -16.10 -17.24 -31.44
CA GLU A 415 -16.00 -17.26 -32.91
C GLU A 415 -17.11 -18.11 -33.53
N ALA A 416 -17.73 -17.64 -34.62
CA ALA A 416 -18.76 -18.41 -35.33
C ALA A 416 -18.13 -19.65 -35.97
N VAL A 417 -18.79 -20.80 -35.86
CA VAL A 417 -18.33 -22.03 -36.52
C VAL A 417 -18.70 -21.95 -38.03
N PRO A 418 -17.71 -22.01 -38.93
CA PRO A 418 -17.98 -21.94 -40.37
C PRO A 418 -19.04 -22.95 -40.82
N GLY A 419 -20.06 -22.46 -41.54
CA GLY A 419 -21.17 -23.30 -42.04
C GLY A 419 -22.24 -23.71 -41.02
N LYS A 420 -22.22 -23.17 -39.79
CA LYS A 420 -23.24 -23.43 -38.76
C LYS A 420 -23.66 -22.11 -38.09
N ALA A 421 -24.71 -21.49 -38.60
CA ALA A 421 -25.14 -20.15 -38.20
C ALA A 421 -25.42 -19.94 -36.71
N ASP A 422 -25.80 -21.01 -35.95
CA ASP A 422 -26.18 -20.97 -34.54
C ASP A 422 -25.13 -21.57 -33.58
N ARG A 423 -23.97 -21.93 -34.11
CA ARG A 423 -22.90 -22.51 -33.27
C ARG A 423 -21.68 -21.64 -33.22
N HIS A 424 -21.20 -21.46 -32.02
CA HIS A 424 -19.96 -20.71 -31.72
C HIS A 424 -18.98 -21.66 -31.03
N GLN A 425 -17.71 -21.41 -31.26
CA GLN A 425 -16.61 -22.05 -30.52
C GLN A 425 -15.89 -21.02 -29.68
N LEU A 426 -15.37 -21.47 -28.52
CA LEU A 426 -14.49 -20.68 -27.70
C LEU A 426 -13.07 -20.80 -28.26
N VAL A 427 -12.46 -19.65 -28.49
CA VAL A 427 -11.07 -19.56 -28.93
C VAL A 427 -10.24 -18.85 -27.90
N ARG A 428 -8.97 -19.18 -27.88
CA ARG A 428 -8.03 -18.52 -26.98
C ARG A 428 -7.89 -17.05 -27.36
N ARG A 429 -7.89 -16.18 -26.35
CA ARG A 429 -7.61 -14.76 -26.47
C ARG A 429 -6.52 -14.37 -25.50
N ASP A 430 -5.58 -13.50 -25.91
CA ASP A 430 -4.65 -12.85 -25.00
C ASP A 430 -5.33 -11.66 -24.33
N LEU A 431 -5.06 -11.44 -23.04
CA LEU A 431 -5.56 -10.27 -22.29
C LEU A 431 -5.13 -8.93 -22.89
N ARG A 432 -4.06 -8.93 -23.66
CA ARG A 432 -3.51 -7.74 -24.34
C ARG A 432 -3.97 -7.59 -25.78
N ASP A 433 -4.70 -8.56 -26.27
CA ASP A 433 -5.19 -8.52 -27.64
C ASP A 433 -6.36 -7.52 -27.72
N LEU A 434 -6.03 -6.29 -28.10
CA LEU A 434 -6.96 -5.18 -28.35
C LEU A 434 -7.36 -5.12 -29.84
N SER A 435 -7.00 -6.12 -30.65
CA SER A 435 -7.40 -6.15 -32.04
C SER A 435 -8.91 -6.29 -32.16
N ASP A 436 -9.54 -5.33 -32.82
CA ASP A 436 -10.90 -5.42 -33.31
C ASP A 436 -10.93 -6.38 -34.53
N ASP A 437 -10.70 -7.65 -34.27
CA ASP A 437 -10.88 -8.69 -35.26
C ASP A 437 -12.39 -8.91 -35.37
N ASN A 438 -13.00 -8.42 -36.44
CA ASN A 438 -14.46 -8.36 -36.67
C ASN A 438 -15.16 -9.73 -36.60
N ASP A 439 -14.40 -10.84 -36.55
CA ASP A 439 -14.94 -12.20 -36.52
C ASP A 439 -14.89 -12.83 -35.08
N ARG A 440 -14.35 -12.12 -34.08
CA ARG A 440 -14.17 -12.64 -32.71
C ARG A 440 -14.75 -11.71 -31.64
N GLU A 441 -15.79 -12.14 -30.98
CA GLU A 441 -16.32 -11.42 -29.81
C GLU A 441 -15.47 -11.72 -28.56
N PRO A 442 -14.85 -10.71 -27.94
CA PRO A 442 -14.11 -10.91 -26.70
C PRO A 442 -15.06 -11.13 -25.51
N GLY A 443 -14.69 -12.02 -24.60
CA GLY A 443 -15.51 -12.30 -23.43
C GLY A 443 -14.73 -12.81 -22.22
N TYR A 444 -15.42 -12.76 -21.09
CA TYR A 444 -15.02 -13.37 -19.85
C TYR A 444 -16.06 -14.39 -19.44
N LEU A 445 -15.64 -15.62 -19.17
CA LEU A 445 -16.52 -16.71 -18.74
C LEU A 445 -16.36 -16.93 -17.25
N VAL A 446 -17.47 -17.06 -16.56
CA VAL A 446 -17.52 -17.54 -15.17
C VAL A 446 -17.90 -19.00 -15.19
N LEU A 447 -17.11 -19.84 -14.56
CA LEU A 447 -17.39 -21.25 -14.38
C LEU A 447 -18.00 -21.45 -12.99
N GLY A 448 -19.27 -21.81 -12.92
CA GLY A 448 -20.02 -22.01 -11.69
C GLY A 448 -21.25 -21.13 -11.55
N GLU A 449 -21.96 -21.27 -10.42
CA GLU A 449 -23.09 -20.41 -10.09
C GLU A 449 -22.58 -18.99 -9.75
N VAL A 450 -23.08 -18.00 -10.47
CA VAL A 450 -22.83 -16.60 -10.13
C VAL A 450 -23.68 -16.32 -8.89
N ALA A 451 -23.05 -16.08 -7.75
CA ALA A 451 -23.75 -15.55 -6.58
C ALA A 451 -24.34 -14.20 -6.96
N ALA A 452 -25.66 -14.13 -6.90
CA ALA A 452 -26.45 -12.94 -7.24
C ALA A 452 -26.21 -11.77 -6.28
#